data_79ea8dddaa459b9e206a9d27734fc636
#
_entry.id   79ea8dddaa459b9e206a9d27734fc636
#
_cell.length_a   1.000
_cell.length_b   1.000
_cell.length_c   1.000
_cell.angle_alpha   90.00
_cell.angle_beta   90.00
_cell.angle_gamma   90.00
#
_symmetry.space_group_name_H-M   'P 1'
#
loop_
_entity.id
_entity.type
_entity.pdbx_description
1 polymer ?
#
loop_
_entity_poly.entity_id
_entity_poly.type
_entity_poly.pdbx_seq_one_letter_code
_entity_poly.pdbx_strand_id
1 'polypeptide(L)'
;CIRDSYAGVLSAFGMGVANIEWHGERDAGGADVAGPLPARWQTAFEEIEAAGRSALARDAGSAARWGVHRRVALRYRGTETALDVAWGDPADMRAEFEALHRDEFGYVRPDHVVEVATLRVVVELRGTKPDLPRVEPGTNAPERSTQLWSEGGIVTAPVYRRENFPIGVEVPGPALVLDATGTIVIDAGFAGLRDERDYLLVRDTERGEAREAADTEVDPVLLEVFNNQFKSIAEQMGVVLQRTAMSTNIRDRLDFSCAVFDADGGLVANAPHIPVHLGAMSESVRAVLEAHPQSEPGQVFVTNDPAAGGSHLPDITVVTPVHDREGILRFVVASRGHHADVGGITPGSMPPFSMSLEEEGAVLRNLAIVEDGEFQEQTLREALGHGPHPARNPDENLADIQAQIAANEKGVQLLAALLRRYGLDVVEAYMQHIQDNAADLTARAIADLPDGEHSFEDAQDDGARIAVRVTVRGASMEIDFSGTDLAVDNNLNAPRAVT
;
A
#
# COMPACT_ATOMS: atom_id res chain seq x y z
N CYS A 1 2.64 11.43 24.66
CA CYS A 1 2.67 10.19 25.43
C CYS A 1 1.86 10.37 26.72
N ILE A 2 1.10 9.36 27.11
CA ILE A 2 0.33 9.34 28.38
C ILE A 2 0.97 8.29 29.28
N ARG A 3 1.32 8.69 30.50
CA ARG A 3 1.78 7.78 31.56
C ARG A 3 0.82 7.89 32.74
N ASP A 4 0.38 6.75 33.26
CA ASP A 4 -0.48 6.69 34.43
C ASP A 4 0.10 5.77 35.53
N SER A 5 -0.50 5.82 36.73
CA SER A 5 -0.10 4.97 37.85
C SER A 5 -0.36 3.48 37.59
N TYR A 6 -1.13 3.17 36.54
CA TYR A 6 -1.52 1.80 36.15
C TYR A 6 -0.74 1.29 34.92
N ALA A 7 0.34 1.99 34.51
CA ALA A 7 1.09 1.64 33.29
C ALA A 7 1.50 0.16 33.24
N GLY A 8 1.83 -0.45 34.37
CA GLY A 8 2.19 -1.87 34.49
C GLY A 8 1.00 -2.83 34.33
N VAL A 9 -0.22 -2.37 34.46
CA VAL A 9 -1.47 -3.17 34.36
C VAL A 9 -2.44 -2.61 33.36
N LEU A 10 -1.99 -1.71 32.48
CA LEU A 10 -2.83 -1.01 31.51
C LEU A 10 -3.64 -1.96 30.63
N SER A 11 -3.05 -3.06 30.21
CA SER A 11 -3.72 -4.10 29.41
C SER A 11 -4.88 -4.74 30.17
N ALA A 12 -4.67 -5.12 31.43
CA ALA A 12 -5.70 -5.71 32.29
C ALA A 12 -6.81 -4.70 32.61
N PHE A 13 -6.44 -3.44 32.88
CA PHE A 13 -7.40 -2.35 33.07
C PHE A 13 -8.21 -2.11 31.78
N GLY A 14 -7.55 -2.04 30.60
CA GLY A 14 -8.19 -1.90 29.32
C GLY A 14 -9.19 -3.03 29.04
N MET A 15 -8.85 -4.27 29.34
CA MET A 15 -9.77 -5.40 29.23
C MET A 15 -10.98 -5.27 30.17
N GLY A 16 -10.78 -4.77 31.40
CA GLY A 16 -11.87 -4.59 32.37
C GLY A 16 -12.86 -3.50 32.00
N VAL A 17 -12.47 -2.52 31.17
CA VAL A 17 -13.33 -1.41 30.72
C VAL A 17 -13.73 -1.52 29.23
N ALA A 18 -13.24 -2.54 28.54
CA ALA A 18 -13.56 -2.78 27.13
C ALA A 18 -15.06 -3.10 26.95
N ASN A 19 -15.57 -2.69 25.82
CA ASN A 19 -16.87 -3.16 25.37
C ASN A 19 -16.75 -4.62 24.92
N ILE A 20 -17.80 -5.39 25.12
CA ILE A 20 -17.93 -6.74 24.57
C ILE A 20 -18.79 -6.65 23.34
N GLU A 21 -18.28 -7.11 22.22
CA GLU A 21 -19.00 -7.06 20.94
C GLU A 21 -19.32 -8.46 20.46
N TRP A 22 -20.48 -8.56 19.83
CA TRP A 22 -20.91 -9.72 19.08
C TRP A 22 -21.24 -9.30 17.65
N HIS A 23 -20.67 -10.01 16.69
CA HIS A 23 -20.83 -9.76 15.28
C HIS A 23 -21.70 -10.85 14.66
N GLY A 24 -22.75 -10.46 13.97
CA GLY A 24 -23.59 -11.36 13.19
C GLY A 24 -23.77 -10.86 11.78
N GLU A 25 -23.84 -11.79 10.85
CA GLU A 25 -24.00 -11.47 9.44
C GLU A 25 -24.99 -12.42 8.76
N ARG A 26 -25.53 -11.96 7.63
CA ARG A 26 -26.43 -12.73 6.77
C ARG A 26 -26.27 -12.27 5.33
N ASP A 27 -26.26 -13.22 4.40
CA ASP A 27 -26.29 -12.94 2.97
C ASP A 27 -27.53 -12.12 2.60
N ALA A 28 -27.33 -11.02 1.89
CA ALA A 28 -28.37 -10.13 1.44
C ALA A 28 -28.99 -10.53 0.08
N GLY A 29 -28.28 -11.39 -0.68
CA GLY A 29 -28.71 -11.90 -1.97
C GLY A 29 -28.47 -10.96 -3.15
N GLY A 30 -27.55 -9.98 -3.03
CA GLY A 30 -27.10 -9.15 -4.15
C GLY A 30 -28.15 -8.16 -4.68
N ALA A 31 -29.03 -7.63 -3.84
CA ALA A 31 -30.04 -6.65 -4.28
C ALA A 31 -29.39 -5.29 -4.53
N ASP A 32 -29.83 -4.62 -5.61
CA ASP A 32 -29.39 -3.28 -5.99
C ASP A 32 -29.73 -2.26 -4.88
N VAL A 33 -28.73 -1.50 -4.43
CA VAL A 33 -28.90 -0.49 -3.39
C VAL A 33 -29.85 0.64 -3.82
N ALA A 34 -29.88 0.98 -5.11
CA ALA A 34 -30.74 2.01 -5.68
C ALA A 34 -32.18 1.50 -5.90
N GLY A 35 -32.42 0.19 -5.82
CA GLY A 35 -33.73 -0.42 -5.97
C GLY A 35 -34.54 -0.46 -4.68
N PRO A 36 -35.76 -1.02 -4.74
CA PRO A 36 -36.57 -1.21 -3.54
C PRO A 36 -35.89 -2.25 -2.63
N LEU A 37 -35.48 -1.82 -1.44
CA LEU A 37 -34.82 -2.70 -0.47
C LEU A 37 -35.80 -3.77 0.02
N PRO A 38 -35.41 -5.07 0.03
CA PRO A 38 -36.30 -6.16 0.42
C PRO A 38 -36.77 -6.02 1.87
N ALA A 39 -38.12 -6.04 2.09
CA ALA A 39 -38.71 -5.94 3.42
C ALA A 39 -38.20 -7.02 4.41
N ARG A 40 -37.78 -8.19 3.90
CA ARG A 40 -37.17 -9.26 4.69
C ARG A 40 -35.86 -8.86 5.39
N TRP A 41 -35.17 -7.80 4.93
CA TRP A 41 -33.92 -7.36 5.57
C TRP A 41 -34.18 -6.73 6.93
N GLN A 42 -35.28 -6.03 7.11
CA GLN A 42 -35.68 -5.51 8.43
C GLN A 42 -35.84 -6.65 9.43
N THR A 43 -36.55 -7.72 9.06
CA THR A 43 -36.69 -8.92 9.89
C THR A 43 -35.37 -9.60 10.13
N ALA A 44 -34.50 -9.69 9.10
CA ALA A 44 -33.16 -10.27 9.23
C ALA A 44 -32.29 -9.49 10.23
N PHE A 45 -32.29 -8.15 10.19
CA PHE A 45 -31.60 -7.33 11.18
C PHE A 45 -32.11 -7.57 12.60
N GLU A 46 -33.45 -7.63 12.80
CA GLU A 46 -34.02 -7.89 14.09
C GLU A 46 -33.68 -9.27 14.66
N GLU A 47 -33.64 -10.30 13.80
CA GLU A 47 -33.21 -11.67 14.18
C GLU A 47 -31.76 -11.72 14.56
N ILE A 48 -30.85 -11.07 13.77
CA ILE A 48 -29.42 -11.02 14.07
C ILE A 48 -29.19 -10.25 15.38
N GLU A 49 -29.87 -9.10 15.57
CA GLU A 49 -29.80 -8.33 16.80
C GLU A 49 -30.24 -9.15 18.02
N ALA A 50 -31.36 -9.86 17.92
CA ALA A 50 -31.88 -10.71 19.00
C ALA A 50 -30.88 -11.83 19.34
N ALA A 51 -30.26 -12.45 18.34
CA ALA A 51 -29.22 -13.45 18.55
C ALA A 51 -28.00 -12.88 19.29
N GLY A 52 -27.52 -11.70 18.90
CA GLY A 52 -26.41 -11.01 19.57
C GLY A 52 -26.71 -10.64 21.01
N ARG A 53 -27.91 -10.08 21.27
CA ARG A 53 -28.36 -9.79 22.66
C ARG A 53 -28.44 -11.07 23.50
N SER A 54 -28.94 -12.17 22.92
CA SER A 54 -28.98 -13.46 23.62
C SER A 54 -27.60 -14.02 23.91
N ALA A 55 -26.66 -13.90 22.96
CA ALA A 55 -25.29 -14.36 23.15
C ALA A 55 -24.58 -13.62 24.29
N LEU A 56 -24.75 -12.28 24.37
CA LEU A 56 -24.12 -11.44 25.38
C LEU A 56 -24.91 -11.36 26.69
N ALA A 57 -26.08 -11.99 26.79
CA ALA A 57 -26.95 -11.89 27.97
C ALA A 57 -26.29 -12.40 29.27
N ARG A 58 -25.33 -13.35 29.15
CA ARG A 58 -24.58 -13.88 30.31
C ARG A 58 -23.60 -12.88 30.91
N ASP A 59 -23.11 -11.98 30.07
CA ASP A 59 -22.11 -10.96 30.44
C ASP A 59 -22.79 -9.65 30.84
N ALA A 60 -24.10 -9.54 30.59
CA ALA A 60 -24.89 -8.36 30.86
C ALA A 60 -25.27 -8.29 32.35
N GLY A 61 -24.71 -7.32 33.08
CA GLY A 61 -25.15 -6.99 34.45
C GLY A 61 -26.51 -6.23 34.45
N SER A 62 -27.05 -6.00 35.64
CA SER A 62 -28.35 -5.33 35.83
C SER A 62 -28.45 -3.87 35.27
N ALA A 63 -27.28 -3.23 35.04
CA ALA A 63 -27.14 -1.89 34.49
C ALA A 63 -26.56 -1.89 33.08
N ALA A 64 -26.69 -2.98 32.34
CA ALA A 64 -26.12 -3.16 31.00
C ALA A 64 -26.55 -2.06 30.02
N ARG A 65 -25.61 -1.43 29.35
CA ARG A 65 -25.87 -0.46 28.29
C ARG A 65 -25.59 -1.12 26.95
N TRP A 66 -26.63 -1.26 26.15
CA TRP A 66 -26.57 -1.88 24.84
C TRP A 66 -26.35 -0.85 23.75
N GLY A 67 -25.42 -1.13 22.84
CA GLY A 67 -25.31 -0.49 21.53
C GLY A 67 -25.69 -1.48 20.43
N VAL A 68 -26.25 -1.00 19.35
CA VAL A 68 -26.55 -1.81 18.16
C VAL A 68 -26.16 -0.98 16.94
N HIS A 69 -25.32 -1.54 16.11
CA HIS A 69 -24.86 -0.93 14.87
C HIS A 69 -25.22 -1.85 13.72
N ARG A 70 -26.14 -1.39 12.86
CA ARG A 70 -26.50 -2.06 11.62
C ARG A 70 -25.60 -1.54 10.51
N ARG A 71 -24.98 -2.43 9.77
CA ARG A 71 -24.13 -2.14 8.62
C ARG A 71 -24.51 -3.04 7.46
N VAL A 72 -24.09 -2.66 6.28
CA VAL A 72 -24.19 -3.50 5.07
C VAL A 72 -22.86 -3.51 4.36
N ALA A 73 -22.50 -4.66 3.81
CA ALA A 73 -21.38 -4.78 2.91
C ALA A 73 -21.86 -4.51 1.48
N LEU A 74 -21.38 -3.46 0.86
CA LEU A 74 -21.71 -3.06 -0.51
C LEU A 74 -20.54 -3.38 -1.44
N ARG A 75 -20.87 -3.77 -2.67
CA ARG A 75 -19.90 -3.97 -3.73
C ARG A 75 -20.46 -3.58 -5.08
N TYR A 76 -19.61 -3.30 -6.04
CA TYR A 76 -20.05 -3.26 -7.42
C TYR A 76 -20.45 -4.66 -7.88
N ARG A 77 -21.55 -4.77 -8.64
CA ARG A 77 -22.01 -6.08 -9.15
C ARG A 77 -20.92 -6.74 -10.00
N GLY A 78 -20.63 -8.00 -9.71
CA GLY A 78 -19.59 -8.77 -10.40
C GLY A 78 -18.19 -8.63 -9.78
N THR A 79 -18.02 -7.87 -8.69
CA THR A 79 -16.76 -7.85 -7.93
C THR A 79 -16.91 -8.64 -6.63
N GLU A 80 -15.78 -9.15 -6.11
CA GLU A 80 -15.75 -9.89 -4.84
C GLU A 80 -15.57 -8.97 -3.62
N THR A 81 -14.86 -7.85 -3.80
CA THR A 81 -14.52 -6.94 -2.71
C THR A 81 -15.73 -6.11 -2.30
N ALA A 82 -16.12 -6.24 -1.05
CA ALA A 82 -17.23 -5.50 -0.46
C ALA A 82 -16.73 -4.59 0.67
N LEU A 83 -17.25 -3.36 0.72
CA LEU A 83 -16.93 -2.36 1.74
C LEU A 83 -18.12 -2.18 2.68
N ASP A 84 -17.81 -2.04 3.98
CA ASP A 84 -18.81 -1.86 5.01
C ASP A 84 -19.26 -0.40 5.12
N VAL A 85 -20.56 -0.15 4.99
CA VAL A 85 -21.18 1.15 5.20
C VAL A 85 -22.27 1.08 6.28
N ALA A 86 -22.60 2.20 6.87
CA ALA A 86 -23.71 2.26 7.82
C ALA A 86 -25.04 1.97 7.12
N TRP A 87 -25.92 1.19 7.76
CA TRP A 87 -27.29 1.00 7.27
C TRP A 87 -28.09 2.30 7.38
N GLY A 88 -28.66 2.77 6.28
CA GLY A 88 -29.38 4.02 6.21
C GLY A 88 -30.17 4.21 4.93
N ASP A 89 -30.30 5.45 4.49
CA ASP A 89 -30.89 5.78 3.20
C ASP A 89 -30.05 5.24 2.05
N PRO A 90 -30.66 4.68 0.99
CA PRO A 90 -29.96 4.13 -0.16
C PRO A 90 -28.97 5.09 -0.82
N ALA A 91 -29.31 6.36 -0.94
CA ALA A 91 -28.43 7.36 -1.55
C ALA A 91 -27.21 7.65 -0.66
N ASP A 92 -27.41 7.74 0.65
CA ASP A 92 -26.33 7.94 1.62
C ASP A 92 -25.39 6.73 1.66
N MET A 93 -25.97 5.52 1.66
CA MET A 93 -25.19 4.27 1.61
C MET A 93 -24.32 4.19 0.34
N ARG A 94 -24.88 4.55 -0.82
CA ARG A 94 -24.11 4.59 -2.08
C ARG A 94 -23.01 5.63 -2.03
N ALA A 95 -23.29 6.83 -1.52
CA ALA A 95 -22.30 7.90 -1.44
C ALA A 95 -21.15 7.54 -0.47
N GLU A 96 -21.46 6.94 0.70
CA GLU A 96 -20.45 6.43 1.63
C GLU A 96 -19.59 5.34 0.98
N PHE A 97 -20.23 4.38 0.27
CA PHE A 97 -19.52 3.34 -0.45
C PHE A 97 -18.57 3.89 -1.52
N GLU A 98 -19.04 4.82 -2.36
CA GLU A 98 -18.23 5.42 -3.41
C GLU A 98 -17.07 6.26 -2.85
N ALA A 99 -17.27 6.93 -1.71
CA ALA A 99 -16.20 7.63 -1.00
C ALA A 99 -15.14 6.66 -0.47
N LEU A 100 -15.56 5.59 0.20
CA LEU A 100 -14.66 4.55 0.70
C LEU A 100 -13.94 3.84 -0.46
N HIS A 101 -14.65 3.55 -1.55
CA HIS A 101 -14.07 2.90 -2.72
C HIS A 101 -13.02 3.78 -3.40
N ARG A 102 -13.27 5.10 -3.48
CA ARG A 102 -12.25 6.04 -4.00
C ARG A 102 -11.04 6.13 -3.07
N ASP A 103 -11.25 6.12 -1.77
CA ASP A 103 -10.16 6.17 -0.79
C ASP A 103 -9.31 4.89 -0.80
N GLU A 104 -9.95 3.73 -0.98
CA GLU A 104 -9.27 2.42 -0.97
C GLU A 104 -8.61 2.07 -2.32
N PHE A 105 -9.29 2.39 -3.45
CA PHE A 105 -8.94 1.92 -4.79
C PHE A 105 -8.57 3.04 -5.77
N GLY A 106 -8.72 4.31 -5.41
CA GLY A 106 -8.37 5.47 -6.25
C GLY A 106 -9.42 5.84 -7.31
N TYR A 107 -10.51 5.10 -7.47
CA TYR A 107 -11.53 5.35 -8.49
C TYR A 107 -12.95 4.98 -8.06
N VAL A 108 -13.95 5.40 -8.85
CA VAL A 108 -15.34 4.97 -8.76
C VAL A 108 -15.88 4.50 -10.11
N ARG A 109 -17.04 3.83 -10.10
CA ARG A 109 -17.76 3.36 -11.30
C ARG A 109 -19.19 3.90 -11.28
N PRO A 110 -19.43 5.14 -11.72
CA PRO A 110 -20.71 5.84 -11.54
C PRO A 110 -21.91 5.12 -12.13
N ASP A 111 -21.75 4.51 -13.30
CA ASP A 111 -22.81 3.81 -14.02
C ASP A 111 -23.00 2.35 -13.60
N HIS A 112 -22.17 1.88 -12.65
CA HIS A 112 -22.22 0.48 -12.23
C HIS A 112 -23.21 0.27 -11.10
N VAL A 113 -23.89 -0.89 -11.12
CA VAL A 113 -24.83 -1.27 -10.07
C VAL A 113 -24.06 -1.58 -8.79
N VAL A 114 -24.44 -0.91 -7.71
CA VAL A 114 -23.96 -1.23 -6.37
C VAL A 114 -24.97 -2.17 -5.71
N GLU A 115 -24.51 -3.34 -5.29
CA GLU A 115 -25.38 -4.34 -4.64
C GLU A 115 -24.99 -4.55 -3.19
N VAL A 116 -26.02 -4.89 -2.39
CA VAL A 116 -25.84 -5.29 -1.00
C VAL A 116 -25.50 -6.77 -0.96
N ALA A 117 -24.25 -7.09 -0.59
CA ALA A 117 -23.76 -8.46 -0.49
C ALA A 117 -24.17 -9.09 0.87
N THR A 118 -23.96 -8.36 1.97
CA THR A 118 -24.15 -8.90 3.32
C THR A 118 -24.80 -7.88 4.24
N LEU A 119 -25.73 -8.33 5.07
CA LEU A 119 -26.26 -7.59 6.22
C LEU A 119 -25.40 -7.90 7.43
N ARG A 120 -24.98 -6.87 8.18
CA ARG A 120 -24.14 -7.02 9.38
C ARG A 120 -24.75 -6.29 10.56
N VAL A 121 -24.69 -6.90 11.73
CA VAL A 121 -25.09 -6.28 13.00
C VAL A 121 -23.99 -6.47 14.02
N VAL A 122 -23.54 -5.38 14.60
CA VAL A 122 -22.67 -5.40 15.78
C VAL A 122 -23.54 -5.07 16.99
N VAL A 123 -23.65 -6.02 17.91
CA VAL A 123 -24.29 -5.80 19.21
C VAL A 123 -23.18 -5.57 20.23
N GLU A 124 -23.22 -4.41 20.85
CA GLU A 124 -22.22 -3.96 21.81
C GLU A 124 -22.80 -3.95 23.21
N LEU A 125 -22.14 -4.60 24.15
CA LEU A 125 -22.32 -4.45 25.58
C LEU A 125 -21.25 -3.49 26.11
N ARG A 126 -21.66 -2.27 26.44
CA ARG A 126 -20.72 -1.22 26.86
C ARG A 126 -20.19 -1.50 28.25
N GLY A 127 -18.88 -1.57 28.37
CA GLY A 127 -18.18 -1.71 29.65
C GLY A 127 -18.50 -0.54 30.59
N THR A 128 -18.56 -0.83 31.86
CA THR A 128 -18.68 0.21 32.90
C THR A 128 -17.33 0.86 33.08
N LYS A 129 -17.20 2.13 32.75
CA LYS A 129 -15.98 2.89 33.06
C LYS A 129 -15.98 3.17 34.57
N PRO A 130 -14.99 2.65 35.33
CA PRO A 130 -14.88 2.97 36.74
C PRO A 130 -14.62 4.48 36.90
N ASP A 131 -15.21 5.07 37.91
CA ASP A 131 -14.85 6.42 38.32
C ASP A 131 -13.48 6.35 39.03
N LEU A 132 -12.44 6.80 38.31
CA LEU A 132 -11.09 6.79 38.85
C LEU A 132 -11.00 7.85 39.97
N PRO A 133 -10.41 7.52 41.14
CA PRO A 133 -10.28 8.47 42.23
C PRO A 133 -9.44 9.67 41.77
N ARG A 134 -9.87 10.86 42.17
CA ARG A 134 -9.08 12.07 41.96
C ARG A 134 -7.95 12.08 42.96
N VAL A 135 -6.78 12.50 42.53
CA VAL A 135 -5.61 12.61 43.41
C VAL A 135 -5.57 14.00 44.03
N GLU A 136 -5.14 14.03 45.29
CA GLU A 136 -4.92 15.29 46.01
C GLU A 136 -3.64 15.96 45.48
N PRO A 137 -3.64 17.31 45.37
CA PRO A 137 -2.45 18.05 45.01
C PRO A 137 -1.35 17.87 46.08
N GLY A 138 -0.14 17.55 45.61
CA GLY A 138 1.04 17.54 46.47
C GLY A 138 1.63 18.96 46.70
N THR A 139 2.91 19.04 46.95
CA THR A 139 3.60 20.33 47.24
C THR A 139 3.78 21.21 46.02
N ASN A 140 3.54 20.70 44.80
CA ASN A 140 3.74 21.35 43.52
C ASN A 140 5.17 21.89 43.31
N ALA A 141 6.16 21.32 43.97
CA ALA A 141 7.55 21.75 43.95
C ALA A 141 8.49 20.58 43.62
N PRO A 142 9.60 20.83 42.93
CA PRO A 142 10.64 19.81 42.75
C PRO A 142 11.27 19.44 44.09
N GLU A 143 11.59 18.17 44.25
CA GLU A 143 12.29 17.66 45.45
C GLU A 143 13.77 18.11 45.47
N ARG A 144 14.38 18.15 44.29
CA ARG A 144 15.78 18.54 44.06
C ARG A 144 16.03 18.84 42.60
N SER A 145 17.24 19.22 42.25
CA SER A 145 17.73 19.33 40.89
C SER A 145 18.83 18.28 40.65
N THR A 146 19.02 17.88 39.41
CA THR A 146 20.08 16.96 38.97
C THR A 146 20.66 17.42 37.65
N GLN A 147 21.82 16.90 37.29
CA GLN A 147 22.39 17.07 35.95
C GLN A 147 21.98 15.89 35.08
N LEU A 148 21.55 16.18 33.86
CA LEU A 148 21.26 15.19 32.84
C LEU A 148 21.79 15.64 31.48
N TRP A 149 21.96 14.70 30.56
CA TRP A 149 22.35 14.98 29.19
C TRP A 149 21.08 15.23 28.37
N SER A 150 20.98 16.39 27.74
CA SER A 150 19.89 16.79 26.83
C SER A 150 20.43 17.71 25.76
N GLU A 151 19.97 17.62 24.53
CA GLU A 151 20.36 18.46 23.37
C GLU A 151 21.88 18.61 23.18
N GLY A 152 22.62 17.50 23.34
CA GLY A 152 24.07 17.50 23.12
C GLY A 152 24.90 18.12 24.26
N GLY A 153 24.30 18.42 25.43
CA GLY A 153 24.97 19.04 26.56
C GLY A 153 24.48 18.56 27.93
N ILE A 154 25.22 18.91 28.99
CA ILE A 154 24.81 18.69 30.37
C ILE A 154 23.95 19.88 30.83
N VAL A 155 22.71 19.60 31.21
CA VAL A 155 21.76 20.61 31.70
C VAL A 155 21.32 20.30 33.14
N THR A 156 20.93 21.32 33.88
CA THR A 156 20.35 21.14 35.22
C THR A 156 18.85 21.04 35.12
N ALA A 157 18.27 19.93 35.56
CA ALA A 157 16.85 19.66 35.50
C ALA A 157 16.22 19.48 36.87
N PRO A 158 14.99 19.97 37.12
CA PRO A 158 14.24 19.72 38.31
C PRO A 158 13.81 18.25 38.36
N VAL A 159 13.79 17.69 39.59
CA VAL A 159 13.34 16.33 39.87
C VAL A 159 12.10 16.41 40.75
N TYR A 160 10.99 15.92 40.25
CA TYR A 160 9.74 15.84 40.99
C TYR A 160 9.48 14.40 41.40
N ARG A 161 8.89 14.19 42.60
CA ARG A 161 8.11 12.99 42.84
C ARG A 161 6.75 13.13 42.16
N ARG A 162 6.19 12.04 41.65
CA ARG A 162 4.92 12.07 40.93
C ARG A 162 3.81 12.72 41.76
N GLU A 163 3.70 12.38 43.04
CA GLU A 163 2.72 12.94 43.95
C GLU A 163 2.85 14.46 44.12
N ASN A 164 4.04 15.02 43.92
CA ASN A 164 4.34 16.44 44.03
C ASN A 164 4.40 17.20 42.70
N PHE A 165 4.18 16.46 41.58
CA PHE A 165 4.13 17.12 40.26
C PHE A 165 2.86 17.96 40.13
N PRO A 166 2.93 19.20 39.65
CA PRO A 166 1.79 20.11 39.60
C PRO A 166 0.60 19.54 38.80
N ILE A 167 -0.61 19.65 39.37
CA ILE A 167 -1.84 19.25 38.68
C ILE A 167 -2.36 20.44 37.87
N GLY A 168 -2.70 20.19 36.59
CA GLY A 168 -3.28 21.21 35.70
C GLY A 168 -2.31 22.28 35.23
N VAL A 169 -1.02 22.15 35.54
CA VAL A 169 0.03 23.09 35.12
C VAL A 169 1.04 22.38 34.25
N GLU A 170 1.37 22.95 33.09
CA GLU A 170 2.43 22.43 32.22
C GLU A 170 3.81 22.74 32.82
N VAL A 171 4.63 21.72 32.98
CA VAL A 171 6.03 21.83 33.39
C VAL A 171 6.90 21.57 32.17
N PRO A 172 7.65 22.57 31.67
CA PRO A 172 8.54 22.38 30.53
C PRO A 172 9.72 21.48 30.89
N GLY A 173 10.20 20.70 29.88
CA GLY A 173 11.47 19.99 29.96
C GLY A 173 12.68 20.95 29.79
N PRO A 174 13.88 20.50 30.17
CA PRO A 174 14.17 19.18 30.71
C PRO A 174 13.76 19.03 32.18
N ALA A 175 13.07 17.94 32.53
CA ALA A 175 12.64 17.62 33.89
C ALA A 175 12.56 16.09 34.12
N LEU A 176 12.70 15.65 35.37
CA LEU A 176 12.52 14.26 35.74
C LEU A 176 11.32 14.11 36.68
N VAL A 177 10.53 13.06 36.46
CA VAL A 177 9.44 12.66 37.37
C VAL A 177 9.71 11.25 37.85
N LEU A 178 9.93 11.14 39.17
CA LEU A 178 10.12 9.86 39.87
C LEU A 178 8.77 9.27 40.24
N ASP A 179 8.50 8.08 39.75
CA ASP A 179 7.35 7.27 40.12
C ASP A 179 7.79 6.08 41.01
N ALA A 180 6.87 5.42 41.68
CA ALA A 180 7.14 4.24 42.49
C ALA A 180 7.80 3.10 41.67
N THR A 181 7.50 2.99 40.40
CA THR A 181 7.93 1.90 39.52
C THR A 181 8.86 2.32 38.40
N GLY A 182 9.20 3.63 38.30
CA GLY A 182 10.03 4.11 37.20
C GLY A 182 10.38 5.57 37.27
N THR A 183 11.08 6.04 36.23
CA THR A 183 11.43 7.44 36.06
C THR A 183 10.92 7.90 34.68
N ILE A 184 10.27 9.05 34.66
CA ILE A 184 9.79 9.66 33.40
C ILE A 184 10.71 10.85 33.13
N VAL A 185 11.29 10.88 31.93
CA VAL A 185 12.08 11.99 31.43
C VAL A 185 11.17 12.87 30.58
N ILE A 186 11.04 14.12 30.91
CA ILE A 186 10.47 15.17 30.07
C ILE A 186 11.67 15.87 29.47
N ASP A 187 11.96 15.60 28.20
CA ASP A 187 13.14 16.17 27.54
C ASP A 187 12.90 17.62 27.09
N ALA A 188 13.95 18.31 26.65
CA ALA A 188 13.81 19.62 26.03
C ALA A 188 12.83 19.57 24.85
N GLY A 189 12.09 20.65 24.59
CA GLY A 189 11.02 20.66 23.55
C GLY A 189 9.73 19.90 23.94
N PHE A 190 9.67 19.30 25.15
CA PHE A 190 8.46 18.68 25.68
C PHE A 190 7.97 19.36 26.95
N ALA A 191 6.68 19.21 27.24
CA ALA A 191 6.10 19.63 28.50
C ALA A 191 5.27 18.51 29.14
N GLY A 192 5.32 18.36 30.44
CA GLY A 192 4.52 17.43 31.22
C GLY A 192 3.30 18.13 31.82
N LEU A 193 2.13 17.51 31.72
CA LEU A 193 0.89 17.94 32.35
C LEU A 193 0.30 16.78 33.14
N ARG A 194 0.15 16.92 34.47
CA ARG A 194 -0.55 15.95 35.30
C ARG A 194 -2.01 16.37 35.47
N ASP A 195 -2.93 15.44 35.21
CA ASP A 195 -4.35 15.69 35.43
C ASP A 195 -4.84 15.26 36.83
N GLU A 196 -6.11 15.57 37.13
CA GLU A 196 -6.76 15.22 38.41
C GLU A 196 -6.92 13.70 38.62
N ARG A 197 -6.70 12.87 37.60
CA ARG A 197 -6.78 11.40 37.65
C ARG A 197 -5.42 10.73 37.68
N ASP A 198 -4.36 11.50 37.90
CA ASP A 198 -2.97 11.06 37.91
C ASP A 198 -2.41 10.63 36.55
N TYR A 199 -3.03 11.02 35.45
CA TYR A 199 -2.41 10.85 34.13
C TYR A 199 -1.33 11.93 33.94
N LEU A 200 -0.10 11.50 33.61
CA LEU A 200 0.94 12.40 33.18
C LEU A 200 1.01 12.39 31.65
N LEU A 201 0.54 13.46 31.05
CA LEU A 201 0.60 13.69 29.62
C LEU A 201 1.92 14.40 29.30
N VAL A 202 2.76 13.80 28.48
CA VAL A 202 3.97 14.42 27.93
C VAL A 202 3.67 14.84 26.49
N ARG A 203 3.67 16.15 26.27
CA ARG A 203 3.36 16.78 24.98
C ARG A 203 4.62 17.37 24.40
N ASP A 204 4.81 17.18 23.11
CA ASP A 204 5.79 17.88 22.31
C ASP A 204 5.29 19.33 22.12
N THR A 205 6.07 20.33 22.57
CA THR A 205 5.71 21.74 22.53
C THR A 205 6.28 22.47 21.29
N GLU A 206 7.20 21.81 20.58
CA GLU A 206 7.83 22.33 19.38
C GLU A 206 7.22 21.77 18.09
N ARG A 207 6.29 20.84 18.22
CA ARG A 207 5.55 20.29 17.08
C ARG A 207 4.59 21.34 16.47
N GLY A 208 5.13 22.16 15.61
CA GLY A 208 4.64 22.33 14.25
C GLY A 208 4.88 20.98 13.54
N GLU A 209 4.22 20.66 12.44
CA GLU A 209 4.44 19.41 11.72
C GLU A 209 5.95 19.08 11.66
N ALA A 210 6.45 18.30 12.63
CA ALA A 210 7.87 18.01 12.76
C ALA A 210 8.20 16.99 11.66
N ARG A 211 8.76 17.49 10.59
CA ARG A 211 9.59 16.65 9.72
C ARG A 211 10.71 16.10 10.58
N GLU A 212 10.92 14.79 10.55
CA GLU A 212 12.14 14.24 11.12
C GLU A 212 13.32 14.98 10.50
N ALA A 213 14.28 15.39 11.32
CA ALA A 213 15.46 16.14 10.86
C ALA A 213 16.36 15.18 10.07
N ALA A 214 16.00 14.91 8.83
CA ALA A 214 16.81 14.20 7.86
C ALA A 214 17.33 15.23 6.85
N ASP A 215 18.62 15.15 6.54
CA ASP A 215 19.27 15.98 5.54
C ASP A 215 19.20 15.27 4.17
N THR A 216 19.41 16.05 3.11
CA THR A 216 19.57 15.53 1.73
C THR A 216 20.93 14.93 1.47
N GLU A 217 21.91 15.14 2.36
CA GLU A 217 23.21 14.48 2.29
C GLU A 217 23.09 12.99 2.67
N VAL A 218 23.91 12.15 2.04
CA VAL A 218 23.86 10.70 2.28
C VAL A 218 24.34 10.35 3.68
N ASP A 219 23.43 9.81 4.48
CA ASP A 219 23.74 9.16 5.76
C ASP A 219 23.56 7.64 5.62
N PRO A 220 24.57 6.81 5.95
CA PRO A 220 24.47 5.37 5.78
C PRO A 220 23.33 4.70 6.57
N VAL A 221 22.95 5.24 7.72
CA VAL A 221 21.85 4.72 8.55
C VAL A 221 20.51 5.07 7.91
N LEU A 222 20.35 6.32 7.49
CA LEU A 222 19.15 6.76 6.79
C LEU A 222 19.00 6.10 5.43
N LEU A 223 20.10 5.84 4.72
CA LEU A 223 20.09 5.09 3.46
C LEU A 223 19.46 3.69 3.64
N GLU A 224 19.85 2.97 4.69
CA GLU A 224 19.25 1.67 5.01
C GLU A 224 17.79 1.80 5.45
N VAL A 225 17.45 2.83 6.24
CA VAL A 225 16.06 3.12 6.65
C VAL A 225 15.18 3.38 5.42
N PHE A 226 15.60 4.26 4.50
CA PHE A 226 14.83 4.56 3.28
C PHE A 226 14.74 3.38 2.34
N ASN A 227 15.82 2.62 2.15
CA ASN A 227 15.81 1.39 1.36
C ASN A 227 14.74 0.41 1.87
N ASN A 228 14.70 0.17 3.19
CA ASN A 228 13.70 -0.68 3.81
C ASN A 228 12.28 -0.08 3.75
N GLN A 229 12.12 1.24 3.83
CA GLN A 229 10.82 1.91 3.68
C GLN A 229 10.26 1.71 2.25
N PHE A 230 11.05 1.99 1.21
CA PHE A 230 10.60 1.80 -0.18
C PHE A 230 10.33 0.33 -0.50
N LYS A 231 11.19 -0.57 -0.05
CA LYS A 231 10.97 -2.01 -0.18
C LYS A 231 9.66 -2.44 0.50
N SER A 232 9.39 -1.95 1.72
CA SER A 232 8.15 -2.22 2.45
C SER A 232 6.92 -1.67 1.72
N ILE A 233 7.03 -0.54 1.02
CA ILE A 233 5.96 -0.02 0.17
C ILE A 233 5.62 -1.03 -0.92
N ALA A 234 6.62 -1.48 -1.68
CA ALA A 234 6.42 -2.46 -2.75
C ALA A 234 5.85 -3.80 -2.22
N GLU A 235 6.33 -4.28 -1.06
CA GLU A 235 5.81 -5.48 -0.39
C GLU A 235 4.33 -5.32 0.01
N GLN A 236 3.93 -4.16 0.56
CA GLN A 236 2.54 -3.89 0.93
C GLN A 236 1.62 -3.77 -0.29
N MET A 237 2.09 -3.17 -1.39
CA MET A 237 1.40 -3.21 -2.68
C MET A 237 1.14 -4.66 -3.12
N GLY A 238 2.17 -5.52 -3.04
CA GLY A 238 2.07 -6.94 -3.38
C GLY A 238 1.05 -7.70 -2.52
N VAL A 239 0.99 -7.40 -1.21
CA VAL A 239 -0.01 -8.00 -0.31
C VAL A 239 -1.44 -7.59 -0.71
N VAL A 240 -1.66 -6.33 -1.10
CA VAL A 240 -2.96 -5.88 -1.60
C VAL A 240 -3.32 -6.61 -2.87
N LEU A 241 -2.41 -6.65 -3.85
CA LEU A 241 -2.62 -7.33 -5.13
C LEU A 241 -2.99 -8.80 -4.92
N GLN A 242 -2.20 -9.55 -4.14
CA GLN A 242 -2.47 -10.95 -3.85
C GLN A 242 -3.86 -11.18 -3.25
N ARG A 243 -4.29 -10.30 -2.33
CA ARG A 243 -5.56 -10.48 -1.59
C ARG A 243 -6.79 -10.08 -2.39
N THR A 244 -6.64 -9.23 -3.40
CA THR A 244 -7.76 -8.68 -4.17
C THR A 244 -7.86 -9.27 -5.58
N ALA A 245 -6.81 -9.90 -6.10
CA ALA A 245 -6.81 -10.56 -7.40
C ALA A 245 -7.70 -11.80 -7.44
N MET A 246 -8.26 -12.08 -8.63
CA MET A 246 -9.12 -13.24 -8.87
C MET A 246 -8.34 -14.43 -9.45
N SER A 247 -7.42 -14.18 -10.38
CA SER A 247 -6.70 -15.25 -11.05
C SER A 247 -5.80 -16.04 -10.10
N THR A 248 -5.73 -17.34 -10.32
CA THR A 248 -4.85 -18.27 -9.58
C THR A 248 -3.38 -17.90 -9.74
N ASN A 249 -2.99 -17.36 -10.91
CA ASN A 249 -1.60 -16.99 -11.18
C ASN A 249 -1.14 -15.88 -10.23
N ILE A 250 -1.92 -14.82 -10.08
CA ILE A 250 -1.57 -13.72 -9.18
C ILE A 250 -1.78 -14.13 -7.71
N ARG A 251 -2.97 -14.66 -7.37
CA ARG A 251 -3.35 -14.91 -5.98
C ARG A 251 -2.59 -16.04 -5.32
N ASP A 252 -2.46 -17.20 -6.01
CA ASP A 252 -1.97 -18.44 -5.42
C ASP A 252 -0.52 -18.75 -5.83
N ARG A 253 -0.13 -18.43 -7.07
CA ARG A 253 1.24 -18.64 -7.56
C ARG A 253 2.17 -17.46 -7.31
N LEU A 254 1.63 -16.30 -6.92
CA LEU A 254 2.36 -15.06 -6.69
C LEU A 254 3.13 -14.59 -7.94
N ASP A 255 2.54 -14.81 -9.12
CA ASP A 255 3.14 -14.44 -10.39
C ASP A 255 2.87 -12.96 -10.70
N PHE A 256 3.48 -12.11 -9.91
CA PHE A 256 3.38 -10.66 -10.01
C PHE A 256 4.60 -9.97 -9.39
N SER A 257 4.77 -8.69 -9.69
CA SER A 257 5.75 -7.80 -9.06
C SER A 257 5.16 -6.41 -8.88
N CYS A 258 5.53 -5.75 -7.78
CA CYS A 258 5.20 -4.36 -7.50
C CYS A 258 6.48 -3.55 -7.33
N ALA A 259 6.48 -2.31 -7.78
CA ALA A 259 7.68 -1.48 -7.74
C ALA A 259 7.38 0.02 -7.60
N VAL A 260 8.37 0.73 -7.06
CA VAL A 260 8.41 2.19 -6.92
C VAL A 260 9.53 2.73 -7.80
N PHE A 261 9.24 3.80 -8.53
CA PHE A 261 10.15 4.45 -9.46
C PHE A 261 10.23 5.95 -9.16
N ASP A 262 11.33 6.57 -9.57
CA ASP A 262 11.45 8.02 -9.64
C ASP A 262 10.62 8.62 -10.79
N ALA A 263 10.67 9.93 -10.95
CA ALA A 263 9.92 10.65 -12.00
C ALA A 263 10.39 10.31 -13.43
N ASP A 264 11.61 9.80 -13.61
CA ASP A 264 12.19 9.41 -14.89
C ASP A 264 12.00 7.92 -15.21
N GLY A 265 11.26 7.20 -14.36
CA GLY A 265 11.03 5.75 -14.48
C GLY A 265 12.24 4.91 -14.09
N GLY A 266 13.16 5.46 -13.30
CA GLY A 266 14.27 4.75 -12.67
C GLY A 266 13.76 3.91 -11.49
N LEU A 267 14.13 2.63 -11.43
CA LEU A 267 13.72 1.73 -10.35
C LEU A 267 14.36 2.16 -9.02
N VAL A 268 13.55 2.33 -7.99
CA VAL A 268 13.98 2.62 -6.61
C VAL A 268 13.89 1.37 -5.74
N ALA A 269 12.74 0.70 -5.76
CA ALA A 269 12.54 -0.53 -5.01
C ALA A 269 11.46 -1.40 -5.68
N ASN A 270 11.55 -2.72 -5.46
CA ASN A 270 10.55 -3.66 -5.91
C ASN A 270 10.32 -4.78 -4.90
N ALA A 271 9.14 -5.39 -4.95
CA ALA A 271 8.88 -6.64 -4.24
C ALA A 271 9.50 -7.79 -5.05
N PRO A 272 10.35 -8.64 -4.44
CA PRO A 272 11.17 -9.61 -5.15
C PRO A 272 10.40 -10.91 -5.46
N HIS A 273 9.34 -10.83 -6.27
CA HIS A 273 8.55 -12.02 -6.62
C HIS A 273 9.09 -12.69 -7.89
N ILE A 274 9.14 -11.98 -9.02
CA ILE A 274 9.52 -12.56 -10.31
C ILE A 274 10.76 -11.83 -10.88
N PRO A 275 11.92 -12.50 -10.99
CA PRO A 275 13.17 -11.86 -11.44
C PRO A 275 13.09 -11.22 -12.83
N VAL A 276 12.43 -11.84 -13.80
CA VAL A 276 12.28 -11.32 -15.17
C VAL A 276 11.56 -9.97 -15.23
N HIS A 277 10.75 -9.66 -14.23
CA HIS A 277 10.04 -8.36 -14.17
C HIS A 277 10.95 -7.19 -13.79
N LEU A 278 12.08 -7.43 -13.12
CA LEU A 278 12.94 -6.41 -12.53
C LEU A 278 13.39 -5.33 -13.54
N GLY A 279 14.08 -5.73 -14.61
CA GLY A 279 14.54 -4.80 -15.64
C GLY A 279 13.41 -4.31 -16.55
N ALA A 280 12.53 -5.22 -16.93
CA ALA A 280 11.47 -4.97 -17.89
C ALA A 280 10.42 -3.94 -17.39
N MET A 281 10.15 -3.87 -16.08
CA MET A 281 9.15 -2.90 -15.58
C MET A 281 9.59 -1.46 -15.76
N SER A 282 10.87 -1.12 -15.62
CA SER A 282 11.37 0.23 -15.89
C SER A 282 11.14 0.66 -17.34
N GLU A 283 11.35 -0.25 -18.29
CA GLU A 283 11.09 0.04 -19.70
C GLU A 283 9.59 0.27 -19.97
N SER A 284 8.70 -0.53 -19.37
CA SER A 284 7.24 -0.30 -19.47
C SER A 284 6.81 1.03 -18.85
N VAL A 285 7.36 1.39 -17.70
CA VAL A 285 7.07 2.69 -17.06
C VAL A 285 7.52 3.83 -17.95
N ARG A 286 8.74 3.80 -18.48
CA ARG A 286 9.25 4.83 -19.41
C ARG A 286 8.41 4.93 -20.68
N ALA A 287 8.01 3.80 -21.26
CA ALA A 287 7.16 3.80 -22.45
C ALA A 287 5.79 4.44 -22.19
N VAL A 288 5.21 4.25 -21.00
CA VAL A 288 3.97 4.93 -20.60
C VAL A 288 4.21 6.44 -20.43
N LEU A 289 5.28 6.85 -19.75
CA LEU A 289 5.61 8.26 -19.54
C LEU A 289 5.90 8.98 -20.87
N GLU A 290 6.60 8.33 -21.80
CA GLU A 290 6.85 8.86 -23.15
C GLU A 290 5.57 9.00 -23.97
N ALA A 291 4.63 8.05 -23.84
CA ALA A 291 3.35 8.12 -24.52
C ALA A 291 2.42 9.19 -23.93
N HIS A 292 2.55 9.46 -22.61
CA HIS A 292 1.73 10.40 -21.86
C HIS A 292 2.56 11.44 -21.11
N PRO A 293 3.32 12.31 -21.81
CA PRO A 293 4.22 13.29 -21.19
C PRO A 293 3.50 14.39 -20.41
N GLN A 294 2.18 14.48 -20.53
CA GLN A 294 1.30 15.41 -19.83
C GLN A 294 0.27 14.65 -18.99
N SER A 295 0.68 13.53 -18.38
CA SER A 295 -0.22 12.80 -17.48
C SER A 295 -0.70 13.70 -16.34
N GLU A 296 -1.97 13.56 -15.98
CA GLU A 296 -2.63 14.35 -14.93
C GLU A 296 -2.74 13.55 -13.61
N PRO A 297 -2.86 14.25 -12.46
CA PRO A 297 -3.08 13.60 -11.17
C PRO A 297 -4.29 12.66 -11.19
N GLY A 298 -4.11 11.42 -10.74
CA GLY A 298 -5.17 10.41 -10.66
C GLY A 298 -5.38 9.59 -11.93
N GLN A 299 -4.64 9.85 -13.01
CA GLN A 299 -4.63 8.96 -14.17
C GLN A 299 -3.88 7.68 -13.88
N VAL A 300 -4.36 6.57 -14.44
CA VAL A 300 -3.73 5.25 -14.39
C VAL A 300 -3.70 4.66 -15.78
N PHE A 301 -2.59 4.03 -16.13
CA PHE A 301 -2.33 3.47 -17.45
C PHE A 301 -2.09 1.97 -17.38
N VAL A 302 -2.36 1.26 -18.49
CA VAL A 302 -2.09 -0.16 -18.64
C VAL A 302 -1.31 -0.45 -19.92
N THR A 303 -0.36 -1.37 -19.85
CA THR A 303 0.40 -1.85 -21.01
C THR A 303 0.83 -3.30 -20.84
N ASN A 304 0.94 -4.03 -21.96
CA ASN A 304 1.58 -5.35 -22.03
C ASN A 304 2.39 -5.51 -23.34
N ASP A 305 2.58 -4.42 -24.10
CA ASP A 305 3.22 -4.47 -25.41
C ASP A 305 4.71 -4.83 -25.28
N PRO A 306 5.16 -5.98 -25.85
CA PRO A 306 6.57 -6.37 -25.83
C PRO A 306 7.51 -5.37 -26.52
N ALA A 307 7.01 -4.57 -27.46
CA ALA A 307 7.78 -3.53 -28.12
C ALA A 307 7.99 -2.29 -27.21
N ALA A 308 7.22 -2.17 -26.13
CA ALA A 308 7.22 -1.04 -25.20
C ALA A 308 7.51 -1.50 -23.74
N GLY A 309 8.46 -2.39 -23.56
CA GLY A 309 8.89 -2.86 -22.23
C GLY A 309 8.09 -4.01 -21.63
N GLY A 310 7.11 -4.58 -22.36
CA GLY A 310 6.44 -5.81 -21.98
C GLY A 310 7.37 -7.03 -22.11
N SER A 311 7.11 -8.08 -21.34
CA SER A 311 7.77 -9.38 -21.46
C SER A 311 7.03 -10.26 -22.46
N HIS A 312 5.79 -10.63 -22.15
CA HIS A 312 4.84 -11.33 -23.00
C HIS A 312 3.41 -10.85 -22.68
N LEU A 313 2.45 -11.13 -23.56
CA LEU A 313 1.11 -10.50 -23.45
C LEU A 313 0.36 -10.77 -22.12
N PRO A 314 0.44 -11.97 -21.49
CA PRO A 314 -0.19 -12.18 -20.19
C PRO A 314 0.35 -11.32 -19.06
N ASP A 315 1.58 -10.79 -19.16
CA ASP A 315 2.20 -9.92 -18.15
C ASP A 315 1.68 -8.48 -18.30
N ILE A 316 0.48 -8.23 -17.78
CA ILE A 316 -0.12 -6.88 -17.82
C ILE A 316 0.50 -6.00 -16.74
N THR A 317 0.98 -4.82 -17.15
CA THR A 317 1.55 -3.81 -16.25
C THR A 317 0.60 -2.63 -16.10
N VAL A 318 0.23 -2.32 -14.86
CA VAL A 318 -0.52 -1.12 -14.48
C VAL A 318 0.44 -0.09 -13.91
N VAL A 319 0.41 1.13 -14.46
CA VAL A 319 1.33 2.23 -14.12
C VAL A 319 0.52 3.40 -13.59
N THR A 320 0.89 3.91 -12.43
CA THR A 320 0.25 5.07 -11.79
C THR A 320 1.28 6.16 -11.54
N PRO A 321 1.29 7.23 -12.33
CA PRO A 321 2.08 8.42 -12.08
C PRO A 321 1.59 9.15 -10.82
N VAL A 322 2.51 9.59 -9.96
CA VAL A 322 2.21 10.28 -8.70
C VAL A 322 2.67 11.73 -8.81
N HIS A 323 1.71 12.63 -8.81
CA HIS A 323 1.95 14.07 -8.92
C HIS A 323 1.82 14.78 -7.57
N ASP A 324 2.54 15.88 -7.41
CA ASP A 324 2.36 16.79 -6.29
C ASP A 324 1.11 17.69 -6.47
N ARG A 325 0.91 18.61 -5.51
CA ARG A 325 -0.23 19.54 -5.53
C ARG A 325 -0.18 20.56 -6.67
N GLU A 326 0.98 20.79 -7.23
CA GLU A 326 1.23 21.64 -8.37
C GLU A 326 1.08 20.91 -9.71
N GLY A 327 0.78 19.62 -9.68
CA GLY A 327 0.62 18.77 -10.87
C GLY A 327 1.95 18.30 -11.46
N ILE A 328 3.05 18.41 -10.72
CA ILE A 328 4.37 17.96 -11.18
C ILE A 328 4.53 16.46 -10.83
N LEU A 329 4.91 15.65 -11.83
CA LEU A 329 5.23 14.24 -11.64
C LEU A 329 6.44 14.11 -10.69
N ARG A 330 6.29 13.31 -9.63
CA ARG A 330 7.33 13.09 -8.62
C ARG A 330 7.80 11.65 -8.55
N PHE A 331 6.88 10.73 -8.67
CA PHE A 331 7.13 9.30 -8.54
C PHE A 331 6.24 8.53 -9.50
N VAL A 332 6.56 7.26 -9.68
CA VAL A 332 5.66 6.31 -10.35
C VAL A 332 5.60 5.05 -9.49
N VAL A 333 4.41 4.49 -9.35
CA VAL A 333 4.23 3.15 -8.81
C VAL A 333 3.66 2.25 -9.91
N ALA A 334 4.12 1.02 -9.96
CA ALA A 334 3.62 0.07 -10.94
C ALA A 334 3.50 -1.34 -10.36
N SER A 335 2.54 -2.09 -10.91
CA SER A 335 2.37 -3.50 -10.64
C SER A 335 2.24 -4.26 -11.96
N ARG A 336 2.90 -5.41 -12.06
CA ARG A 336 2.82 -6.35 -13.18
C ARG A 336 2.28 -7.66 -12.67
N GLY A 337 1.24 -8.18 -13.30
CA GLY A 337 0.67 -9.47 -12.97
C GLY A 337 0.51 -10.36 -14.21
N HIS A 338 0.78 -11.66 -14.06
CA HIS A 338 0.56 -12.65 -15.09
C HIS A 338 -0.90 -13.08 -15.10
N HIS A 339 -1.67 -12.55 -16.06
CA HIS A 339 -3.07 -12.88 -16.23
C HIS A 339 -3.25 -14.31 -16.77
N ALA A 340 -4.34 -14.96 -16.38
CA ALA A 340 -4.58 -16.36 -16.76
C ALA A 340 -4.80 -16.54 -18.27
N ASP A 341 -5.43 -15.57 -18.93
CA ASP A 341 -5.71 -15.59 -20.38
C ASP A 341 -5.97 -14.17 -20.88
N VAL A 342 -5.31 -13.77 -21.94
CA VAL A 342 -5.54 -12.48 -22.63
C VAL A 342 -5.94 -12.71 -24.11
N GLY A 343 -6.42 -13.91 -24.46
CA GLY A 343 -6.79 -14.30 -25.81
C GLY A 343 -5.72 -15.14 -26.52
N GLY A 344 -5.64 -15.00 -27.81
CA GLY A 344 -4.73 -15.79 -28.64
C GLY A 344 -5.30 -17.14 -29.09
N ILE A 345 -4.56 -17.83 -29.97
CA ILE A 345 -5.01 -19.09 -30.58
C ILE A 345 -5.07 -20.25 -29.59
N THR A 346 -4.35 -20.18 -28.48
CA THR A 346 -4.39 -21.20 -27.42
C THR A 346 -4.85 -20.60 -26.09
N PRO A 347 -5.57 -21.38 -25.24
CA PRO A 347 -5.84 -20.96 -23.87
C PRO A 347 -4.54 -20.71 -23.08
N GLY A 348 -4.56 -19.69 -22.23
CA GLY A 348 -3.39 -19.26 -21.47
C GLY A 348 -2.45 -18.34 -22.23
N SER A 349 -2.80 -17.97 -23.49
CA SER A 349 -2.12 -16.91 -24.28
C SER A 349 -0.59 -17.12 -24.46
N MET A 350 -0.18 -18.39 -24.53
CA MET A 350 1.20 -18.80 -24.79
C MET A 350 1.24 -19.89 -25.88
N PRO A 351 0.84 -19.55 -27.11
CA PRO A 351 0.83 -20.51 -28.20
C PRO A 351 2.26 -20.90 -28.60
N PRO A 352 2.58 -22.21 -28.77
CA PRO A 352 3.93 -22.62 -29.09
C PRO A 352 4.37 -22.35 -30.53
N PHE A 353 3.43 -21.98 -31.43
CA PHE A 353 3.69 -21.84 -32.86
C PHE A 353 3.02 -20.56 -33.44
N SER A 354 2.90 -19.49 -32.65
CA SER A 354 2.39 -18.22 -33.15
C SER A 354 3.37 -17.58 -34.15
N MET A 355 2.79 -16.94 -35.18
CA MET A 355 3.55 -16.24 -36.21
C MET A 355 3.34 -14.72 -36.14
N SER A 356 2.43 -14.28 -35.32
CA SER A 356 2.14 -12.86 -35.09
C SER A 356 1.68 -12.61 -33.66
N LEU A 357 1.84 -11.38 -33.18
CA LEU A 357 1.42 -10.97 -31.84
C LEU A 357 -0.10 -11.08 -31.65
N GLU A 358 -0.90 -10.91 -32.72
CA GLU A 358 -2.36 -11.09 -32.68
C GLU A 358 -2.78 -12.54 -32.40
N GLU A 359 -1.94 -13.51 -32.77
CA GLU A 359 -2.16 -14.92 -32.44
C GLU A 359 -1.84 -15.26 -30.98
N GLU A 360 -1.12 -14.38 -30.27
CA GLU A 360 -0.77 -14.53 -28.86
C GLU A 360 -1.81 -13.93 -27.93
N GLY A 361 -2.55 -12.90 -28.36
CA GLY A 361 -3.64 -12.31 -27.59
C GLY A 361 -3.81 -10.82 -27.79
N ALA A 362 -4.56 -10.21 -26.87
CA ALA A 362 -4.85 -8.78 -26.89
C ALA A 362 -3.63 -7.95 -26.47
N VAL A 363 -3.32 -6.92 -27.27
CA VAL A 363 -2.22 -5.99 -26.99
C VAL A 363 -2.77 -4.68 -26.45
N LEU A 364 -2.37 -4.35 -25.22
CA LEU A 364 -2.71 -3.10 -24.53
C LEU A 364 -1.54 -2.12 -24.71
N ARG A 365 -1.75 -1.03 -25.45
CA ARG A 365 -0.69 -0.06 -25.75
C ARG A 365 -0.87 1.23 -24.98
N ASN A 366 -0.31 1.29 -23.76
CA ASN A 366 -0.29 2.49 -22.91
C ASN A 366 -1.68 3.14 -22.79
N LEU A 367 -2.73 2.33 -22.55
CA LEU A 367 -4.11 2.82 -22.46
C LEU A 367 -4.36 3.50 -21.14
N ALA A 368 -5.02 4.66 -21.14
CA ALA A 368 -5.57 5.25 -19.93
C ALA A 368 -6.78 4.43 -19.47
N ILE A 369 -6.74 3.94 -18.24
CA ILE A 369 -7.79 3.10 -17.64
C ILE A 369 -8.46 3.73 -16.42
N VAL A 370 -7.88 4.78 -15.86
CA VAL A 370 -8.55 5.69 -14.92
C VAL A 370 -8.30 7.12 -15.41
N GLU A 371 -9.37 7.88 -15.57
CA GLU A 371 -9.35 9.29 -15.93
C GLU A 371 -10.39 10.02 -15.07
N ASP A 372 -10.06 11.19 -14.54
CA ASP A 372 -10.93 11.96 -13.65
C ASP A 372 -11.46 11.17 -12.42
N GLY A 373 -10.70 10.16 -11.97
CA GLY A 373 -11.10 9.26 -10.89
C GLY A 373 -12.18 8.24 -11.29
N GLU A 374 -12.46 8.06 -12.59
CA GLU A 374 -13.41 7.10 -13.12
C GLU A 374 -12.72 5.98 -13.90
N PHE A 375 -13.07 4.72 -13.61
CA PHE A 375 -12.51 3.56 -14.28
C PHE A 375 -13.11 3.38 -15.68
N GLN A 376 -12.26 3.36 -16.70
CA GLN A 376 -12.61 3.29 -18.12
C GLN A 376 -12.87 1.84 -18.57
N GLU A 377 -13.85 1.19 -17.95
CA GLU A 377 -14.16 -0.23 -18.18
C GLU A 377 -14.43 -0.57 -19.63
N GLN A 378 -15.22 0.25 -20.32
CA GLN A 378 -15.62 -0.02 -21.70
C GLN A 378 -14.41 -0.01 -22.63
N THR A 379 -13.51 0.96 -22.48
CA THR A 379 -12.26 1.06 -23.25
C THR A 379 -11.41 -0.20 -23.09
N LEU A 380 -11.29 -0.69 -21.86
CA LEU A 380 -10.50 -1.89 -21.56
C LEU A 380 -11.18 -3.16 -22.11
N ARG A 381 -12.51 -3.27 -22.00
CA ARG A 381 -13.28 -4.39 -22.60
C ARG A 381 -13.14 -4.43 -24.12
N GLU A 382 -13.19 -3.29 -24.78
CA GLU A 382 -13.00 -3.19 -26.22
C GLU A 382 -11.58 -3.62 -26.63
N ALA A 383 -10.56 -3.20 -25.88
CA ALA A 383 -9.17 -3.58 -26.15
C ALA A 383 -8.94 -5.10 -25.94
N LEU A 384 -9.46 -5.69 -24.86
CA LEU A 384 -9.37 -7.13 -24.58
C LEU A 384 -10.22 -7.96 -25.56
N GLY A 385 -11.31 -7.39 -26.08
CA GLY A 385 -12.21 -8.00 -27.05
C GLY A 385 -11.80 -7.83 -28.52
N HIS A 386 -10.73 -7.05 -28.77
CA HIS A 386 -10.31 -6.73 -30.13
C HIS A 386 -9.57 -7.91 -30.81
N GLY A 387 -9.70 -7.96 -32.15
CA GLY A 387 -8.97 -8.92 -32.99
C GLY A 387 -9.65 -10.29 -33.14
N PRO A 388 -9.00 -11.22 -33.89
CA PRO A 388 -9.56 -12.52 -34.22
C PRO A 388 -9.58 -13.51 -33.03
N HIS A 389 -8.77 -13.28 -32.00
CA HIS A 389 -8.60 -14.15 -30.85
C HIS A 389 -8.69 -13.39 -29.54
N PRO A 390 -9.89 -12.86 -29.17
CA PRO A 390 -10.08 -12.03 -27.98
C PRO A 390 -9.86 -12.81 -26.68
N ALA A 391 -9.68 -12.07 -25.58
CA ALA A 391 -9.63 -12.63 -24.23
C ALA A 391 -10.89 -13.47 -23.95
N ARG A 392 -10.70 -14.67 -23.37
CA ARG A 392 -11.80 -15.63 -23.13
C ARG A 392 -12.63 -15.28 -21.91
N ASN A 393 -12.01 -14.66 -20.91
CA ASN A 393 -12.65 -14.22 -19.67
C ASN A 393 -12.26 -12.78 -19.33
N PRO A 394 -12.78 -11.78 -20.08
CA PRO A 394 -12.45 -10.39 -19.82
C PRO A 394 -12.87 -9.89 -18.44
N ASP A 395 -13.86 -10.52 -17.78
CA ASP A 395 -14.28 -10.14 -16.43
C ASP A 395 -13.18 -10.46 -15.40
N GLU A 396 -12.47 -11.57 -15.53
CA GLU A 396 -11.32 -11.92 -14.69
C GLU A 396 -10.15 -10.94 -14.93
N ASN A 397 -9.86 -10.60 -16.21
CA ASN A 397 -8.84 -9.60 -16.52
C ASN A 397 -9.15 -8.23 -15.90
N LEU A 398 -10.40 -7.78 -15.98
CA LEU A 398 -10.86 -6.54 -15.39
C LEU A 398 -10.69 -6.56 -13.86
N ALA A 399 -11.07 -7.66 -13.21
CA ALA A 399 -10.93 -7.80 -11.77
C ALA A 399 -9.46 -7.77 -11.33
N ASP A 400 -8.57 -8.44 -12.05
CA ASP A 400 -7.14 -8.44 -11.76
C ASP A 400 -6.49 -7.08 -12.02
N ILE A 401 -6.89 -6.37 -13.09
CA ILE A 401 -6.43 -4.99 -13.34
C ILE A 401 -6.92 -4.05 -12.23
N GLN A 402 -8.15 -4.20 -11.75
CA GLN A 402 -8.66 -3.43 -10.60
C GLN A 402 -7.87 -3.73 -9.32
N ALA A 403 -7.47 -4.97 -9.11
CA ALA A 403 -6.59 -5.36 -8.00
C ALA A 403 -5.19 -4.72 -8.14
N GLN A 404 -4.65 -4.60 -9.35
CA GLN A 404 -3.39 -3.90 -9.62
C GLN A 404 -3.51 -2.38 -9.37
N ILE A 405 -4.64 -1.75 -9.75
CA ILE A 405 -4.92 -0.35 -9.42
C ILE A 405 -4.96 -0.15 -7.90
N ALA A 406 -5.66 -1.02 -7.17
CA ALA A 406 -5.72 -0.96 -5.70
C ALA A 406 -4.34 -1.12 -5.04
N ALA A 407 -3.52 -2.01 -5.58
CA ALA A 407 -2.13 -2.16 -5.11
C ALA A 407 -1.31 -0.90 -5.34
N ASN A 408 -1.43 -0.27 -6.51
CA ASN A 408 -0.75 0.97 -6.82
C ASN A 408 -1.25 2.12 -5.93
N GLU A 409 -2.56 2.25 -5.69
CA GLU A 409 -3.14 3.24 -4.78
C GLU A 409 -2.57 3.09 -3.36
N LYS A 410 -2.41 1.86 -2.88
CA LYS A 410 -1.72 1.60 -1.61
C LYS A 410 -0.29 2.13 -1.61
N GLY A 411 0.43 1.98 -2.70
CA GLY A 411 1.77 2.55 -2.89
C GLY A 411 1.77 4.08 -2.81
N VAL A 412 0.81 4.74 -3.50
CA VAL A 412 0.62 6.20 -3.48
C VAL A 412 0.37 6.70 -2.05
N GLN A 413 -0.53 6.07 -1.30
CA GLN A 413 -0.84 6.43 0.09
C GLN A 413 0.38 6.32 1.02
N LEU A 414 1.17 5.26 0.87
CA LEU A 414 2.38 5.04 1.68
C LEU A 414 3.49 6.03 1.32
N LEU A 415 3.69 6.35 0.03
CA LEU A 415 4.59 7.41 -0.41
C LEU A 415 4.15 8.77 0.14
N ALA A 416 2.87 9.10 0.07
CA ALA A 416 2.34 10.32 0.66
C ALA A 416 2.57 10.41 2.18
N ALA A 417 2.50 9.29 2.90
CA ALA A 417 2.85 9.24 4.32
C ALA A 417 4.35 9.48 4.56
N LEU A 418 5.21 8.93 3.72
CA LEU A 418 6.66 9.13 3.76
C LEU A 418 7.02 10.61 3.50
N LEU A 419 6.39 11.24 2.50
CA LEU A 419 6.55 12.65 2.19
C LEU A 419 6.12 13.57 3.34
N ARG A 420 5.02 13.25 4.03
CA ARG A 420 4.59 14.02 5.22
C ARG A 420 5.61 13.94 6.34
N ARG A 421 6.29 12.80 6.49
CA ARG A 421 7.26 12.56 7.55
C ARG A 421 8.60 13.24 7.30
N TYR A 422 9.16 13.11 6.10
CA TYR A 422 10.52 13.55 5.79
C TYR A 422 10.60 14.78 4.87
N GLY A 423 9.57 15.05 4.10
CA GLY A 423 9.54 16.08 3.06
C GLY A 423 9.99 15.56 1.71
N LEU A 424 9.62 16.30 0.66
CA LEU A 424 9.87 15.91 -0.73
C LEU A 424 11.36 15.83 -1.04
N ASP A 425 12.10 16.87 -0.72
CA ASP A 425 13.53 17.01 -1.06
C ASP A 425 14.36 15.86 -0.50
N VAL A 426 14.07 15.43 0.74
CA VAL A 426 14.75 14.30 1.39
C VAL A 426 14.37 12.98 0.75
N VAL A 427 13.08 12.77 0.45
CA VAL A 427 12.61 11.51 -0.16
C VAL A 427 13.21 11.35 -1.56
N GLU A 428 13.22 12.39 -2.39
CA GLU A 428 13.84 12.37 -3.72
C GLU A 428 15.35 12.14 -3.63
N ALA A 429 16.06 12.81 -2.69
CA ALA A 429 17.49 12.61 -2.50
C ALA A 429 17.81 11.15 -2.13
N TYR A 430 17.05 10.54 -1.21
CA TYR A 430 17.30 9.14 -0.84
C TYR A 430 16.89 8.13 -1.90
N MET A 431 15.94 8.42 -2.79
CA MET A 431 15.70 7.62 -3.99
C MET A 431 16.98 7.58 -4.87
N GLN A 432 17.58 8.75 -5.13
CA GLN A 432 18.81 8.85 -5.91
C GLN A 432 19.99 8.15 -5.20
N HIS A 433 20.14 8.33 -3.89
CA HIS A 433 21.21 7.67 -3.12
C HIS A 433 21.11 6.14 -3.15
N ILE A 434 19.88 5.59 -3.16
CA ILE A 434 19.65 4.14 -3.29
C ILE A 434 20.11 3.65 -4.67
N GLN A 435 19.77 4.38 -5.73
CA GLN A 435 20.18 4.06 -7.10
C GLN A 435 21.69 4.15 -7.26
N ASP A 436 22.31 5.20 -6.73
CA ASP A 436 23.76 5.40 -6.76
C ASP A 436 24.49 4.28 -6.01
N ASN A 437 23.98 3.89 -4.82
CA ASN A 437 24.52 2.79 -4.05
C ASN A 437 24.41 1.45 -4.79
N ALA A 438 23.29 1.21 -5.48
CA ALA A 438 23.12 0.00 -6.30
C ALA A 438 24.10 -0.01 -7.49
N ALA A 439 24.33 1.13 -8.14
CA ALA A 439 25.32 1.28 -9.22
C ALA A 439 26.74 1.02 -8.70
N ASP A 440 27.10 1.60 -7.55
CA ASP A 440 28.40 1.40 -6.92
C ASP A 440 28.65 -0.07 -6.53
N LEU A 441 27.65 -0.73 -5.95
CA LEU A 441 27.75 -2.16 -5.60
C LEU A 441 27.91 -3.03 -6.85
N THR A 442 27.19 -2.72 -7.92
CA THR A 442 27.32 -3.40 -9.22
C THR A 442 28.71 -3.20 -9.81
N ALA A 443 29.22 -1.97 -9.81
CA ALA A 443 30.57 -1.65 -10.30
C ALA A 443 31.64 -2.41 -9.51
N ARG A 444 31.52 -2.52 -8.19
CA ARG A 444 32.42 -3.31 -7.34
C ARG A 444 32.35 -4.81 -7.67
N ALA A 445 31.12 -5.33 -7.83
CA ALA A 445 30.95 -6.74 -8.21
C ALA A 445 31.60 -7.06 -9.59
N ILE A 446 31.51 -6.12 -10.54
CA ILE A 446 32.17 -6.25 -11.83
C ILE A 446 33.66 -6.19 -11.66
N ALA A 447 34.23 -5.30 -10.82
CA ALA A 447 35.66 -5.17 -10.57
C ALA A 447 36.28 -6.42 -9.91
N ASP A 448 35.48 -7.24 -9.25
CA ASP A 448 35.93 -8.52 -8.69
C ASP A 448 36.03 -9.63 -9.75
N LEU A 449 35.54 -9.42 -10.97
CA LEU A 449 35.65 -10.33 -12.08
C LEU A 449 37.02 -10.12 -12.78
N PRO A 450 37.64 -11.19 -13.34
CA PRO A 450 38.85 -11.02 -14.09
C PRO A 450 38.65 -10.23 -15.40
N ASP A 451 39.51 -9.27 -15.68
CA ASP A 451 39.55 -8.59 -16.97
C ASP A 451 39.71 -9.58 -18.11
N GLY A 452 39.00 -9.38 -19.20
CA GLY A 452 39.07 -10.25 -20.37
C GLY A 452 37.83 -10.18 -21.26
N GLU A 453 37.91 -10.94 -22.33
CA GLU A 453 36.85 -11.16 -23.29
C GLU A 453 36.41 -12.62 -23.22
N HIS A 454 35.09 -12.83 -23.05
CA HIS A 454 34.48 -14.16 -22.98
C HIS A 454 33.35 -14.22 -24.01
N SER A 455 33.31 -15.29 -24.79
CA SER A 455 32.26 -15.49 -25.79
C SER A 455 31.57 -16.83 -25.56
N PHE A 456 30.27 -16.85 -25.82
CA PHE A 456 29.47 -18.06 -25.78
C PHE A 456 28.48 -18.05 -26.95
N GLU A 457 28.28 -19.21 -27.54
CA GLU A 457 27.30 -19.42 -28.60
C GLU A 457 26.38 -20.59 -28.26
N ASP A 458 25.13 -20.47 -28.58
CA ASP A 458 24.10 -21.50 -28.47
C ASP A 458 23.10 -21.35 -29.63
N ALA A 459 22.21 -22.30 -29.78
CA ALA A 459 21.16 -22.25 -30.79
C ALA A 459 19.80 -22.65 -30.20
N GLN A 460 18.75 -22.00 -30.67
CA GLN A 460 17.39 -22.39 -30.40
C GLN A 460 17.00 -23.65 -31.14
N ASP A 461 15.87 -24.27 -30.82
CA ASP A 461 15.38 -25.51 -31.44
C ASP A 461 15.13 -25.38 -32.97
N ASP A 462 14.85 -24.18 -33.45
CA ASP A 462 14.71 -23.86 -34.88
C ASP A 462 16.06 -23.64 -35.59
N GLY A 463 17.15 -23.62 -34.86
CA GLY A 463 18.51 -23.43 -35.37
C GLY A 463 18.96 -21.95 -35.33
N ALA A 464 18.13 -21.00 -34.89
CA ALA A 464 18.54 -19.62 -34.75
C ALA A 464 19.67 -19.49 -33.69
N ARG A 465 20.78 -18.84 -34.10
CA ARG A 465 21.96 -18.71 -33.26
C ARG A 465 21.81 -17.58 -32.26
N ILE A 466 22.17 -17.86 -31.01
CA ILE A 466 22.38 -16.86 -29.96
C ILE A 466 23.88 -16.76 -29.69
N ALA A 467 24.45 -15.58 -29.84
CA ALA A 467 25.87 -15.34 -29.57
C ALA A 467 26.01 -14.14 -28.63
N VAL A 468 26.79 -14.31 -27.58
CA VAL A 468 27.11 -13.25 -26.63
C VAL A 468 28.61 -13.10 -26.47
N ARG A 469 29.06 -11.85 -26.41
CA ARG A 469 30.43 -11.50 -26.05
C ARG A 469 30.34 -10.59 -24.82
N VAL A 470 31.06 -10.98 -23.76
CA VAL A 470 31.16 -10.21 -22.52
C VAL A 470 32.60 -9.72 -22.40
N THR A 471 32.79 -8.41 -22.34
CA THR A 471 34.11 -7.79 -22.14
C THR A 471 34.14 -7.09 -20.79
N VAL A 472 35.03 -7.55 -19.89
CA VAL A 472 35.23 -6.95 -18.56
C VAL A 472 36.52 -6.12 -18.57
N ARG A 473 36.43 -4.85 -18.10
CA ARG A 473 37.55 -3.93 -17.97
C ARG A 473 37.44 -3.15 -16.67
N GLY A 474 38.14 -3.56 -15.62
CA GLY A 474 38.02 -2.97 -14.29
C GLY A 474 36.58 -3.05 -13.77
N ALA A 475 35.97 -1.93 -13.47
CA ALA A 475 34.58 -1.84 -12.98
C ALA A 475 33.52 -1.72 -14.09
N SER A 476 33.87 -1.97 -15.35
CA SER A 476 32.99 -1.86 -16.51
C SER A 476 32.82 -3.20 -17.20
N MET A 477 31.61 -3.49 -17.62
CA MET A 477 31.26 -4.69 -18.38
C MET A 477 30.46 -4.28 -19.61
N GLU A 478 30.84 -4.77 -20.77
CA GLU A 478 30.11 -4.65 -22.02
C GLU A 478 29.58 -6.01 -22.42
N ILE A 479 28.30 -6.11 -22.71
CA ILE A 479 27.64 -7.32 -23.19
C ILE A 479 27.13 -7.06 -24.60
N ASP A 480 27.71 -7.76 -25.57
CA ASP A 480 27.48 -7.60 -26.99
C ASP A 480 26.76 -8.83 -27.57
N PHE A 481 25.58 -8.67 -28.07
CA PHE A 481 24.76 -9.68 -28.73
C PHE A 481 24.79 -9.56 -30.27
N SER A 482 25.62 -8.72 -30.84
CA SER A 482 25.66 -8.45 -32.31
C SER A 482 25.97 -9.68 -33.16
N GLY A 483 26.46 -10.77 -32.56
CA GLY A 483 26.62 -12.06 -33.23
C GLY A 483 25.40 -12.95 -33.28
N THR A 484 24.31 -12.58 -32.59
CA THR A 484 23.00 -13.29 -32.59
C THR A 484 22.28 -13.10 -33.92
N ASP A 485 21.58 -14.12 -34.40
CA ASP A 485 20.81 -14.03 -35.62
C ASP A 485 19.72 -12.95 -35.53
N LEU A 486 19.30 -12.44 -36.68
CA LEU A 486 18.19 -11.48 -36.77
C LEU A 486 16.88 -12.12 -36.30
N ALA A 487 15.91 -11.26 -35.95
CA ALA A 487 14.56 -11.71 -35.60
C ALA A 487 14.00 -12.64 -36.70
N VAL A 488 13.40 -13.73 -36.25
CA VAL A 488 12.82 -14.79 -37.08
C VAL A 488 11.28 -14.67 -37.14
N ASP A 489 10.69 -15.22 -38.19
CA ASP A 489 9.22 -15.20 -38.37
C ASP A 489 8.56 -16.31 -37.51
N ASN A 490 8.75 -16.22 -36.19
CA ASN A 490 8.11 -17.10 -35.20
C ASN A 490 8.04 -16.40 -33.83
N ASN A 491 7.58 -17.09 -32.80
CA ASN A 491 7.40 -16.58 -31.44
C ASN A 491 8.63 -16.76 -30.52
N LEU A 492 9.79 -17.12 -31.05
CA LEU A 492 11.01 -17.33 -30.25
C LEU A 492 11.88 -16.08 -30.13
N ASN A 493 11.39 -14.92 -30.60
CA ASN A 493 12.09 -13.65 -30.47
C ASN A 493 11.97 -13.10 -29.04
N ALA A 494 13.10 -12.75 -28.42
CA ALA A 494 13.11 -12.12 -27.10
C ALA A 494 12.82 -10.62 -27.19
N PRO A 495 11.88 -10.08 -26.41
CA PRO A 495 11.70 -8.64 -26.28
C PRO A 495 12.94 -7.98 -25.66
N ARG A 496 13.27 -6.75 -26.10
CA ARG A 496 14.44 -6.01 -25.58
C ARG A 496 14.47 -5.90 -24.06
N ALA A 497 13.29 -5.73 -23.45
CA ALA A 497 13.18 -5.53 -22.01
C ALA A 497 13.54 -6.76 -21.16
N VAL A 498 13.62 -7.96 -21.77
CA VAL A 498 13.98 -9.23 -21.09
C VAL A 498 15.40 -9.69 -21.42
N THR A 499 16.07 -9.06 -22.37
CA THR A 499 17.46 -9.33 -22.73
C THR A 499 18.40 -8.42 -21.97
#